data_7ff3dbfb57f753fc96a96a5f02edada8
#
_entry.id   7ff3dbfb57f753fc96a96a5f02edada8
#
_cell.length_a   1.000
_cell.length_b   1.000
_cell.length_c   1.000
_cell.angle_alpha   90.00
_cell.angle_beta   90.00
_cell.angle_gamma   90.00
#
_symmetry.space_group_name_H-M   'P 1'
#
loop_
_entity.id
_entity.type
_entity.pdbx_description
1 polymer ?
#
loop_
_entity_poly.entity_id
_entity_poly.type
_entity_poly.pdbx_seq_one_letter_code
_entity_poly.pdbx_strand_id
1 'polypeptide(L)'
;MKRRGIVKAVAVSAALMAAGISSQGAFAQQKTVKVGVLHSLSGTMAISETVLKDVALMAFEEINAKGGVMGMKIEPIVVDPASNWPLFAEKARQLITQDKVAAVFGCWTSVSRKSVLPVFEELNGLLFYPVQYEGEELSKNVFYTGAAPNQQAIPAVEYLMSKEGGGAKRWVLLGTDYVYPRTTNKILRAFLKSKGVADKDIDEKYTPFGHSDYQTIVADVKKFSAGGK
;
A
#
# COMPACT_ATOMS: atom_id res chain seq x y z
N MET A 1 -77.27 -25.50 -21.13
CA MET A 1 -76.19 -24.47 -21.15
C MET A 1 -74.82 -25.09 -20.91
N LYS A 2 -73.86 -24.77 -21.72
CA LYS A 2 -72.73 -25.61 -22.10
C LYS A 2 -71.58 -25.66 -21.03
N ARG A 3 -71.49 -26.77 -20.31
CA ARG A 3 -70.36 -27.08 -19.37
C ARG A 3 -68.98 -27.02 -20.02
N ARG A 4 -68.86 -27.11 -21.34
CA ARG A 4 -67.58 -27.06 -22.08
C ARG A 4 -66.94 -25.67 -22.15
N GLY A 5 -67.70 -24.58 -21.98
CA GLY A 5 -67.12 -23.21 -21.99
C GLY A 5 -66.40 -22.83 -20.69
N ILE A 6 -66.86 -23.33 -19.57
CA ILE A 6 -66.28 -23.00 -18.24
C ILE A 6 -64.92 -23.70 -18.04
N VAL A 7 -64.79 -24.95 -18.53
CA VAL A 7 -63.53 -25.68 -18.42
C VAL A 7 -62.42 -25.05 -19.26
N LYS A 8 -62.73 -24.50 -20.44
CA LYS A 8 -61.76 -23.79 -21.28
C LYS A 8 -61.34 -22.45 -20.68
N ALA A 9 -62.20 -21.72 -20.02
CA ALA A 9 -61.91 -20.45 -19.38
C ALA A 9 -60.99 -20.65 -18.15
N VAL A 10 -61.24 -21.69 -17.35
CA VAL A 10 -60.36 -22.03 -16.18
C VAL A 10 -59.00 -22.51 -16.63
N ALA A 11 -58.86 -23.28 -17.71
CA ALA A 11 -57.58 -23.73 -18.22
C ALA A 11 -56.71 -22.58 -18.78
N VAL A 12 -57.30 -21.58 -19.43
CA VAL A 12 -56.57 -20.40 -19.92
C VAL A 12 -56.12 -19.49 -18.76
N SER A 13 -56.95 -19.31 -17.73
CA SER A 13 -56.59 -18.52 -16.57
C SER A 13 -55.47 -19.18 -15.74
N ALA A 14 -55.43 -20.51 -15.64
CA ALA A 14 -54.36 -21.25 -14.97
C ALA A 14 -53.05 -21.17 -15.76
N ALA A 15 -53.08 -21.20 -17.09
CA ALA A 15 -51.87 -21.06 -17.94
C ALA A 15 -51.29 -19.64 -17.88
N LEU A 16 -52.10 -18.60 -17.77
CA LEU A 16 -51.66 -17.20 -17.60
C LEU A 16 -51.06 -16.96 -16.21
N MET A 17 -51.54 -17.59 -15.14
CA MET A 17 -50.97 -17.51 -13.82
C MET A 17 -49.62 -18.29 -13.73
N ALA A 18 -49.49 -19.41 -14.41
CA ALA A 18 -48.25 -20.17 -14.47
C ALA A 18 -47.13 -19.43 -15.27
N ALA A 19 -47.50 -18.67 -16.30
CA ALA A 19 -46.54 -17.83 -17.05
C ALA A 19 -46.10 -16.56 -16.29
N GLY A 20 -46.91 -16.07 -15.33
CA GLY A 20 -46.57 -14.91 -14.48
C GLY A 20 -45.59 -15.19 -13.34
N ILE A 21 -45.42 -16.46 -12.95
CA ILE A 21 -44.54 -16.84 -11.82
C ILE A 21 -43.13 -17.14 -12.32
N SER A 22 -42.88 -17.30 -13.62
CA SER A 22 -41.55 -17.61 -14.18
C SER A 22 -40.67 -16.37 -14.39
N SER A 23 -41.15 -15.18 -14.08
CA SER A 23 -40.34 -13.95 -14.14
C SER A 23 -39.83 -13.50 -12.75
N GLN A 24 -39.60 -14.41 -11.82
CA GLN A 24 -38.60 -14.13 -10.78
C GLN A 24 -37.27 -14.05 -11.52
N GLY A 25 -36.92 -12.83 -11.92
CA GLY A 25 -35.63 -12.52 -12.50
C GLY A 25 -34.58 -13.20 -11.62
N ALA A 26 -33.85 -14.14 -12.18
CA ALA A 26 -32.62 -14.59 -11.59
C ALA A 26 -31.81 -13.31 -11.39
N PHE A 27 -31.81 -12.75 -10.19
CA PHE A 27 -30.81 -11.78 -9.80
C PHE A 27 -29.51 -12.51 -10.00
N ALA A 28 -28.91 -12.32 -11.16
CA ALA A 28 -27.56 -12.83 -11.42
C ALA A 28 -26.71 -12.26 -10.31
N GLN A 29 -26.31 -13.09 -9.37
CA GLN A 29 -25.46 -12.69 -8.27
C GLN A 29 -24.25 -12.02 -8.90
N GLN A 30 -24.13 -10.71 -8.73
CA GLN A 30 -23.09 -9.92 -9.36
C GLN A 30 -21.77 -10.53 -8.89
N LYS A 31 -20.98 -11.05 -9.82
CA LYS A 31 -19.68 -11.65 -9.51
C LYS A 31 -18.81 -10.59 -8.84
N THR A 32 -18.13 -10.98 -7.78
CA THR A 32 -17.16 -10.13 -7.09
C THR A 32 -15.74 -10.66 -7.28
N VAL A 33 -14.76 -9.76 -7.20
CA VAL A 33 -13.34 -10.10 -7.05
C VAL A 33 -12.88 -9.55 -5.71
N LYS A 34 -12.40 -10.42 -4.84
CA LYS A 34 -11.87 -10.02 -3.54
C LYS A 34 -10.46 -9.47 -3.68
N VAL A 35 -10.19 -8.35 -2.99
CA VAL A 35 -8.85 -7.76 -2.87
C VAL A 35 -8.54 -7.47 -1.41
N GLY A 36 -7.31 -7.73 -0.99
CA GLY A 36 -6.85 -7.43 0.36
C GLY A 36 -6.44 -5.96 0.51
N VAL A 37 -6.75 -5.37 1.67
CA VAL A 37 -6.21 -4.07 2.10
C VAL A 37 -5.48 -4.30 3.41
N LEU A 38 -4.15 -4.22 3.37
CA LEU A 38 -3.26 -4.58 4.48
C LEU A 38 -2.52 -3.35 4.97
N HIS A 39 -3.14 -2.59 5.87
CA HIS A 39 -2.60 -1.38 6.48
C HIS A 39 -2.88 -1.35 7.98
N SER A 40 -1.92 -0.86 8.77
CA SER A 40 -2.11 -0.70 10.22
C SER A 40 -3.15 0.38 10.51
N LEU A 41 -4.22 -0.02 11.16
CA LEU A 41 -5.30 0.84 11.63
C LEU A 41 -5.16 1.17 13.13
N SER A 42 -4.22 0.50 13.79
CA SER A 42 -3.85 0.70 15.18
C SER A 42 -2.32 0.67 15.35
N GLY A 43 -1.82 1.09 16.52
CA GLY A 43 -0.39 1.19 16.80
C GLY A 43 0.27 2.43 16.18
N THR A 44 1.61 2.45 16.19
CA THR A 44 2.42 3.64 15.85
C THR A 44 2.30 4.09 14.40
N MET A 45 1.97 3.17 13.47
CA MET A 45 1.86 3.48 12.03
C MET A 45 0.44 3.91 11.62
N ALA A 46 -0.56 3.78 12.49
CA ALA A 46 -1.95 4.10 12.18
C ALA A 46 -2.15 5.53 11.65
N ILE A 47 -1.37 6.50 12.17
CA ILE A 47 -1.42 7.90 11.74
C ILE A 47 -1.16 8.07 10.23
N SER A 48 -0.35 7.20 9.63
CA SER A 48 -0.02 7.25 8.20
C SER A 48 -0.84 6.25 7.39
N GLU A 49 -1.06 5.04 7.94
CA GLU A 49 -1.63 3.93 7.16
C GLU A 49 -3.16 3.96 7.08
N THR A 50 -3.86 4.61 8.03
CA THR A 50 -5.33 4.76 7.97
C THR A 50 -5.76 5.51 6.70
N VAL A 51 -5.05 6.58 6.35
CA VAL A 51 -5.34 7.35 5.12
C VAL A 51 -5.10 6.51 3.86
N LEU A 52 -4.08 5.67 3.84
CA LEU A 52 -3.81 4.78 2.70
C LEU A 52 -4.95 3.77 2.49
N LYS A 53 -5.48 3.20 3.58
CA LYS A 53 -6.68 2.35 3.53
C LYS A 53 -7.87 3.13 2.96
N ASP A 54 -8.12 4.36 3.41
CA ASP A 54 -9.24 5.18 2.95
C ASP A 54 -9.13 5.50 1.45
N VAL A 55 -7.94 5.85 0.97
CA VAL A 55 -7.68 6.10 -0.46
C VAL A 55 -7.91 4.84 -1.31
N ALA A 56 -7.45 3.67 -0.83
CA ALA A 56 -7.69 2.42 -1.54
C ALA A 56 -9.20 2.10 -1.65
N LEU A 57 -9.94 2.27 -0.56
CA LEU A 57 -11.40 2.04 -0.54
C LEU A 57 -12.13 3.03 -1.47
N MET A 58 -11.77 4.31 -1.44
CA MET A 58 -12.31 5.33 -2.34
C MET A 58 -12.09 4.95 -3.81
N ALA A 59 -10.89 4.53 -4.17
CA ALA A 59 -10.60 4.10 -5.53
C ALA A 59 -11.43 2.87 -5.95
N PHE A 60 -11.61 1.91 -5.06
CA PHE A 60 -12.46 0.74 -5.33
C PHE A 60 -13.93 1.11 -5.50
N GLU A 61 -14.44 2.04 -4.70
CA GLU A 61 -15.80 2.56 -4.85
C GLU A 61 -15.99 3.25 -6.21
N GLU A 62 -15.06 4.08 -6.64
CA GLU A 62 -15.10 4.73 -7.96
C GLU A 62 -15.07 3.71 -9.11
N ILE A 63 -14.23 2.69 -9.01
CA ILE A 63 -14.17 1.60 -10.01
C ILE A 63 -15.48 0.84 -10.02
N ASN A 64 -16.03 0.52 -8.85
CA ASN A 64 -17.28 -0.19 -8.72
C ASN A 64 -18.47 0.60 -9.25
N ALA A 65 -18.49 1.92 -9.08
CA ALA A 65 -19.51 2.80 -9.64
C ALA A 65 -19.51 2.81 -11.18
N LYS A 66 -18.33 2.55 -11.78
CA LYS A 66 -18.13 2.46 -13.24
C LYS A 66 -18.35 1.04 -13.81
N GLY A 67 -18.83 0.09 -13.01
CA GLY A 67 -19.13 -1.28 -13.43
C GLY A 67 -18.13 -2.34 -12.95
N GLY A 68 -17.12 -1.94 -12.17
CA GLY A 68 -16.12 -2.85 -11.60
C GLY A 68 -15.02 -3.25 -12.60
N VAL A 69 -14.36 -4.36 -12.32
CA VAL A 69 -13.28 -4.92 -13.14
C VAL A 69 -13.80 -6.13 -13.88
N MET A 70 -13.76 -6.11 -15.22
CA MET A 70 -14.27 -7.20 -16.07
C MET A 70 -15.74 -7.59 -15.74
N GLY A 71 -16.58 -6.61 -15.37
CA GLY A 71 -17.97 -6.83 -14.97
C GLY A 71 -18.14 -7.37 -13.54
N MET A 72 -17.08 -7.51 -12.77
CA MET A 72 -17.11 -7.92 -11.37
C MET A 72 -16.90 -6.71 -10.45
N LYS A 73 -17.65 -6.64 -9.35
CA LYS A 73 -17.35 -5.65 -8.32
C LYS A 73 -16.14 -6.05 -7.49
N ILE A 74 -15.34 -5.07 -7.14
CA ILE A 74 -14.24 -5.23 -6.17
C ILE A 74 -14.88 -5.32 -4.77
N GLU A 75 -14.53 -6.38 -4.05
CA GLU A 75 -14.90 -6.61 -2.65
C GLU A 75 -13.63 -6.48 -1.78
N PRO A 76 -13.42 -5.37 -1.07
CA PRO A 76 -12.24 -5.18 -0.24
C PRO A 76 -12.34 -5.99 1.06
N ILE A 77 -11.28 -6.71 1.39
CA ILE A 77 -11.08 -7.36 2.69
C ILE A 77 -10.00 -6.57 3.43
N VAL A 78 -10.43 -5.77 4.41
CA VAL A 78 -9.56 -4.90 5.20
C VAL A 78 -9.08 -5.65 6.43
N VAL A 79 -7.78 -5.66 6.67
CA VAL A 79 -7.16 -6.27 7.86
C VAL A 79 -6.21 -5.30 8.54
N ASP A 80 -6.19 -5.33 9.88
CA ASP A 80 -5.29 -4.52 10.71
C ASP A 80 -4.15 -5.39 11.27
N PRO A 81 -2.90 -5.17 10.85
CA PRO A 81 -1.72 -5.81 11.44
C PRO A 81 -1.16 -5.04 12.64
N ALA A 82 -1.85 -4.03 13.17
CA ALA A 82 -1.57 -3.33 14.41
C ALA A 82 -0.11 -2.83 14.57
N SER A 83 0.52 -2.39 13.48
CA SER A 83 1.93 -1.96 13.46
C SER A 83 2.92 -3.03 13.94
N ASN A 84 2.54 -4.30 13.84
CA ASN A 84 3.32 -5.45 14.28
C ASN A 84 3.80 -6.25 13.06
N TRP A 85 5.11 -6.29 12.82
CA TRP A 85 5.69 -6.88 11.61
C TRP A 85 5.40 -8.37 11.43
N PRO A 86 5.52 -9.23 12.46
CA PRO A 86 5.05 -10.61 12.40
C PRO A 86 3.58 -10.74 12.03
N LEU A 87 2.73 -9.87 12.59
CA LEU A 87 1.28 -9.89 12.31
C LEU A 87 0.97 -9.47 10.86
N PHE A 88 1.79 -8.59 10.24
CA PHE A 88 1.69 -8.33 8.80
C PHE A 88 1.82 -9.62 7.97
N ALA A 89 2.82 -10.45 8.26
CA ALA A 89 3.02 -11.71 7.56
C ALA A 89 1.87 -12.70 7.78
N GLU A 90 1.35 -12.79 9.01
CA GLU A 90 0.18 -13.62 9.34
C GLU A 90 -1.07 -13.16 8.57
N LYS A 91 -1.35 -11.86 8.58
CA LYS A 91 -2.50 -11.28 7.85
C LYS A 91 -2.37 -11.41 6.34
N ALA A 92 -1.17 -11.26 5.79
CA ALA A 92 -0.91 -11.55 4.38
C ALA A 92 -1.24 -13.00 4.02
N ARG A 93 -0.80 -13.95 4.85
CA ARG A 93 -1.11 -15.38 4.68
C ARG A 93 -2.61 -15.64 4.77
N GLN A 94 -3.31 -15.05 5.74
CA GLN A 94 -4.77 -15.13 5.88
C GLN A 94 -5.46 -14.65 4.61
N LEU A 95 -5.16 -13.45 4.12
CA LEU A 95 -5.75 -12.87 2.91
C LEU A 95 -5.61 -13.79 1.69
N ILE A 96 -4.42 -14.38 1.51
CA ILE A 96 -4.16 -15.24 0.36
C ILE A 96 -4.81 -16.62 0.52
N THR A 97 -4.67 -17.26 1.69
CA THR A 97 -5.05 -18.68 1.85
C THR A 97 -6.49 -18.90 2.31
N GLN A 98 -7.04 -18.00 3.12
CA GLN A 98 -8.39 -18.12 3.69
C GLN A 98 -9.38 -17.25 2.92
N ASP A 99 -9.08 -15.96 2.77
CA ASP A 99 -9.97 -15.00 2.11
C ASP A 99 -9.94 -15.14 0.58
N LYS A 100 -8.88 -15.76 0.03
CA LYS A 100 -8.70 -16.02 -1.41
C LYS A 100 -8.73 -14.73 -2.25
N VAL A 101 -8.05 -13.70 -1.78
CA VAL A 101 -7.96 -12.44 -2.51
C VAL A 101 -7.13 -12.59 -3.79
N ALA A 102 -7.49 -11.88 -4.84
CA ALA A 102 -6.77 -11.87 -6.11
C ALA A 102 -5.45 -11.07 -6.03
N ALA A 103 -5.43 -10.03 -5.22
CA ALA A 103 -4.26 -9.18 -4.97
C ALA A 103 -4.41 -8.49 -3.61
N VAL A 104 -3.28 -7.98 -3.08
CA VAL A 104 -3.25 -7.18 -1.85
C VAL A 104 -2.67 -5.81 -2.16
N PHE A 105 -3.31 -4.77 -1.67
CA PHE A 105 -2.84 -3.39 -1.64
C PHE A 105 -2.43 -3.08 -0.21
N GLY A 106 -1.17 -2.76 0.03
CA GLY A 106 -0.80 -2.58 1.43
C GLY A 106 0.68 -2.42 1.71
N CYS A 107 0.95 -2.42 3.00
CA CYS A 107 2.18 -2.02 3.62
C CYS A 107 2.49 -0.52 3.42
N TRP A 108 3.24 0.04 4.35
CA TRP A 108 3.77 1.41 4.25
C TRP A 108 5.27 1.44 4.56
N THR A 109 5.68 0.85 5.68
CA THR A 109 7.10 0.75 6.01
C THR A 109 7.80 -0.33 5.17
N SER A 110 9.05 -0.11 4.81
CA SER A 110 9.84 -1.15 4.14
C SER A 110 10.01 -2.40 4.99
N VAL A 111 9.99 -2.27 6.32
CA VAL A 111 10.07 -3.43 7.21
C VAL A 111 8.78 -4.27 7.16
N SER A 112 7.60 -3.65 7.07
CA SER A 112 6.34 -4.41 6.87
C SER A 112 6.34 -5.13 5.52
N ARG A 113 6.77 -4.45 4.43
CA ARG A 113 6.91 -5.09 3.12
C ARG A 113 7.86 -6.29 3.18
N LYS A 114 9.04 -6.13 3.79
CA LYS A 114 10.01 -7.24 3.91
C LYS A 114 9.49 -8.39 4.78
N SER A 115 8.65 -8.12 5.74
CA SER A 115 8.00 -9.17 6.56
C SER A 115 6.99 -10.00 5.77
N VAL A 116 6.26 -9.38 4.82
CA VAL A 116 5.27 -10.09 4.01
C VAL A 116 5.84 -10.71 2.74
N LEU A 117 6.98 -10.21 2.23
CA LEU A 117 7.58 -10.64 0.98
C LEU A 117 7.74 -12.17 0.87
N PRO A 118 8.30 -12.88 1.87
CA PRO A 118 8.42 -14.34 1.82
C PRO A 118 7.06 -15.04 1.68
N VAL A 119 6.00 -14.50 2.28
CA VAL A 119 4.64 -15.06 2.20
C VAL A 119 4.08 -14.92 0.79
N PHE A 120 4.26 -13.75 0.16
CA PHE A 120 3.81 -13.53 -1.22
C PHE A 120 4.57 -14.41 -2.22
N GLU A 121 5.88 -14.60 -2.02
CA GLU A 121 6.69 -15.46 -2.88
C GLU A 121 6.34 -16.93 -2.71
N GLU A 122 6.21 -17.43 -1.48
CA GLU A 122 5.83 -18.82 -1.16
C GLU A 122 4.46 -19.18 -1.73
N LEU A 123 3.48 -18.29 -1.58
CA LEU A 123 2.09 -18.54 -1.97
C LEU A 123 1.73 -18.02 -3.36
N ASN A 124 2.72 -17.50 -4.10
CA ASN A 124 2.55 -16.87 -5.41
C ASN A 124 1.42 -15.83 -5.43
N GLY A 125 1.29 -15.05 -4.34
CA GLY A 125 0.37 -13.92 -4.23
C GLY A 125 0.89 -12.68 -4.94
N LEU A 126 0.04 -11.64 -5.08
CA LEU A 126 0.42 -10.35 -5.66
C LEU A 126 0.25 -9.24 -4.62
N LEU A 127 1.33 -8.48 -4.40
CA LEU A 127 1.33 -7.27 -3.57
C LEU A 127 1.51 -6.03 -4.43
N PHE A 128 0.64 -5.06 -4.28
CA PHE A 128 0.82 -3.69 -4.76
C PHE A 128 1.27 -2.82 -3.59
N TYR A 129 2.56 -2.48 -3.58
CA TYR A 129 3.18 -1.64 -2.56
C TYR A 129 3.09 -0.17 -2.97
N PRO A 130 2.31 0.67 -2.24
CA PRO A 130 1.83 1.94 -2.79
C PRO A 130 2.78 3.13 -2.64
N VAL A 131 3.83 3.02 -1.82
CA VAL A 131 4.66 4.17 -1.42
C VAL A 131 6.10 4.03 -1.89
N GLN A 132 6.89 5.10 -1.72
CA GLN A 132 8.32 5.11 -2.01
C GLN A 132 9.07 4.07 -1.17
N TYR A 133 10.21 3.62 -1.68
CA TYR A 133 11.04 2.63 -1.01
C TYR A 133 12.53 2.85 -1.33
N GLU A 134 13.39 2.13 -0.63
CA GLU A 134 14.84 2.24 -0.76
C GLU A 134 15.43 1.65 -2.04
N GLY A 135 14.62 1.01 -2.89
CA GLY A 135 15.14 0.21 -3.99
C GLY A 135 15.85 -1.07 -3.50
N GLU A 136 16.83 -1.55 -4.26
CA GLU A 136 17.66 -2.72 -3.92
C GLU A 136 16.85 -4.00 -3.61
N GLU A 137 15.64 -4.12 -4.15
CA GLU A 137 14.74 -5.26 -4.00
C GLU A 137 13.98 -5.49 -5.31
N LEU A 138 13.88 -6.74 -5.71
CA LEU A 138 13.12 -7.18 -6.87
C LEU A 138 12.38 -8.47 -6.53
N SER A 139 11.08 -8.50 -6.75
CA SER A 139 10.26 -9.70 -6.65
C SER A 139 9.20 -9.71 -7.75
N LYS A 140 8.98 -10.87 -8.35
CA LYS A 140 7.89 -11.07 -9.33
C LYS A 140 6.50 -10.97 -8.70
N ASN A 141 6.43 -11.00 -7.37
CA ASN A 141 5.20 -10.98 -6.59
C ASN A 141 4.86 -9.59 -6.04
N VAL A 142 5.71 -8.57 -6.28
CA VAL A 142 5.52 -7.21 -5.77
C VAL A 142 5.57 -6.19 -6.88
N PHE A 143 4.53 -5.37 -6.96
CA PHE A 143 4.49 -4.17 -7.78
C PHE A 143 4.87 -2.97 -6.92
N TYR A 144 6.07 -2.43 -7.14
CA TYR A 144 6.58 -1.24 -6.48
C TYR A 144 6.08 -0.01 -7.24
N THR A 145 5.05 0.66 -6.73
CA THR A 145 4.39 1.77 -7.43
C THR A 145 4.87 3.15 -6.98
N GLY A 146 5.68 3.20 -5.92
CA GLY A 146 6.29 4.43 -5.42
C GLY A 146 7.70 4.66 -5.94
N ALA A 147 8.24 5.85 -5.67
CA ALA A 147 9.55 6.29 -6.14
C ALA A 147 10.70 5.52 -5.46
N ALA A 148 11.70 5.15 -6.24
CA ALA A 148 13.00 4.69 -5.76
C ALA A 148 13.96 5.90 -5.52
N PRO A 149 15.10 5.73 -4.84
CA PRO A 149 16.00 6.83 -4.49
C PRO A 149 16.48 7.68 -5.66
N ASN A 150 16.70 7.07 -6.83
CA ASN A 150 17.07 7.78 -8.05
C ASN A 150 15.95 8.66 -8.64
N GLN A 151 14.72 8.48 -8.20
CA GLN A 151 13.55 9.24 -8.62
C GLN A 151 13.15 10.32 -7.60
N GLN A 152 13.62 10.24 -6.37
CA GLN A 152 13.23 11.14 -5.28
C GLN A 152 14.44 11.67 -4.49
N ALA A 153 15.15 10.82 -3.75
CA ALA A 153 16.16 11.24 -2.80
C ALA A 153 17.40 11.83 -3.48
N ILE A 154 17.91 11.19 -4.53
CA ILE A 154 19.08 11.67 -5.28
C ILE A 154 18.80 13.01 -5.96
N PRO A 155 17.73 13.21 -6.75
CA PRO A 155 17.42 14.51 -7.33
C PRO A 155 17.25 15.63 -6.29
N ALA A 156 16.68 15.32 -5.11
CA ALA A 156 16.57 16.29 -4.02
C ALA A 156 17.94 16.75 -3.50
N VAL A 157 18.87 15.80 -3.31
CA VAL A 157 20.25 16.10 -2.91
C VAL A 157 20.98 16.89 -3.99
N GLU A 158 20.84 16.52 -5.28
CA GLU A 158 21.42 17.28 -6.40
C GLU A 158 20.94 18.72 -6.43
N TYR A 159 19.63 18.93 -6.24
CA TYR A 159 19.07 20.27 -6.16
C TYR A 159 19.69 21.07 -5.01
N LEU A 160 19.77 20.50 -3.79
CA LEU A 160 20.34 21.17 -2.63
C LEU A 160 21.86 21.48 -2.80
N MET A 161 22.58 20.69 -3.60
CA MET A 161 23.98 20.95 -3.96
C MET A 161 24.13 22.09 -4.98
N SER A 162 23.09 22.36 -5.78
CA SER A 162 23.10 23.41 -6.80
C SER A 162 23.11 24.80 -6.17
N LYS A 163 23.45 25.82 -6.96
CA LYS A 163 23.40 27.22 -6.54
C LYS A 163 21.98 27.63 -6.13
N GLU A 164 20.99 27.23 -6.90
CA GLU A 164 19.58 27.50 -6.68
C GLU A 164 19.06 26.81 -5.39
N GLY A 165 19.56 25.63 -5.05
CA GLY A 165 19.24 24.89 -3.84
C GLY A 165 20.05 25.29 -2.61
N GLY A 166 20.93 26.29 -2.73
CA GLY A 166 21.70 26.87 -1.61
C GLY A 166 23.15 26.36 -1.50
N GLY A 167 23.62 25.50 -2.39
CA GLY A 167 25.01 25.07 -2.48
C GLY A 167 25.50 24.27 -1.27
N ALA A 168 24.65 23.38 -0.75
CA ALA A 168 24.93 22.59 0.45
C ALA A 168 26.20 21.73 0.29
N LYS A 169 27.11 21.82 1.25
CA LYS A 169 28.40 21.07 1.27
C LYS A 169 28.50 20.11 2.45
N ARG A 170 27.70 20.30 3.49
CA ARG A 170 27.66 19.45 4.68
C ARG A 170 26.29 18.86 4.87
N TRP A 171 26.23 17.60 5.26
CA TRP A 171 25.02 16.80 5.20
C TRP A 171 24.77 16.08 6.50
N VAL A 172 23.58 16.19 7.03
CA VAL A 172 23.08 15.35 8.11
C VAL A 172 21.99 14.46 7.55
N LEU A 173 22.22 13.16 7.56
CA LEU A 173 21.29 12.14 7.11
C LEU A 173 20.58 11.57 8.34
N LEU A 174 19.42 12.10 8.67
CA LEU A 174 18.61 11.69 9.82
C LEU A 174 17.49 10.74 9.38
N GLY A 175 17.31 9.63 10.07
CA GLY A 175 16.25 8.67 9.80
C GLY A 175 15.78 7.91 11.03
N THR A 176 14.63 7.27 10.91
CA THR A 176 14.21 6.24 11.87
C THR A 176 15.06 5.00 11.67
N ASP A 177 15.36 4.28 12.75
CA ASP A 177 16.28 3.13 12.72
C ASP A 177 15.62 1.86 12.18
N TYR A 178 15.45 1.78 10.86
CA TYR A 178 15.01 0.57 10.16
C TYR A 178 15.52 0.56 8.70
N VAL A 179 15.17 -0.46 7.94
CA VAL A 179 15.76 -0.75 6.62
C VAL A 179 15.66 0.41 5.62
N TYR A 180 14.53 1.12 5.53
CA TYR A 180 14.35 2.18 4.54
C TYR A 180 15.34 3.35 4.73
N PRO A 181 15.41 4.02 5.91
CA PRO A 181 16.37 5.12 6.09
C PRO A 181 17.82 4.65 6.04
N ARG A 182 18.12 3.47 6.60
CA ARG A 182 19.50 2.95 6.59
C ARG A 182 20.00 2.69 5.18
N THR A 183 19.19 2.05 4.34
CA THR A 183 19.58 1.78 2.95
C THR A 183 19.60 3.06 2.12
N THR A 184 18.60 3.94 2.29
CA THR A 184 18.56 5.24 1.60
C THR A 184 19.79 6.10 1.97
N ASN A 185 20.15 6.18 3.26
CA ASN A 185 21.31 6.95 3.70
C ASN A 185 22.63 6.34 3.18
N LYS A 186 22.75 5.02 3.11
CA LYS A 186 23.88 4.35 2.45
C LYS A 186 24.02 4.78 0.98
N ILE A 187 22.90 4.81 0.24
CA ILE A 187 22.86 5.26 -1.15
C ILE A 187 23.23 6.74 -1.26
N LEU A 188 22.64 7.59 -0.41
CA LEU A 188 22.94 9.03 -0.40
C LEU A 188 24.39 9.32 0.00
N ARG A 189 24.96 8.61 0.97
CA ARG A 189 26.36 8.73 1.33
C ARG A 189 27.27 8.37 0.14
N ALA A 190 26.99 7.26 -0.54
CA ALA A 190 27.76 6.87 -1.72
C ALA A 190 27.63 7.92 -2.85
N PHE A 191 26.44 8.45 -3.06
CA PHE A 191 26.19 9.51 -4.03
C PHE A 191 26.95 10.79 -3.67
N LEU A 192 26.85 11.28 -2.44
CA LEU A 192 27.57 12.47 -1.96
C LEU A 192 29.09 12.33 -2.13
N LYS A 193 29.64 11.16 -1.80
CA LYS A 193 31.08 10.86 -2.00
C LYS A 193 31.45 10.88 -3.48
N SER A 194 30.60 10.37 -4.36
CA SER A 194 30.84 10.45 -5.82
C SER A 194 30.85 11.88 -6.37
N LYS A 195 30.19 12.82 -5.66
CA LYS A 195 30.21 14.26 -5.97
C LYS A 195 31.35 15.01 -5.25
N GLY A 196 32.25 14.31 -4.55
CA GLY A 196 33.43 14.89 -3.90
C GLY A 196 33.20 15.36 -2.46
N VAL A 197 32.06 15.06 -1.85
CA VAL A 197 31.82 15.39 -0.43
C VAL A 197 32.65 14.45 0.45
N ALA A 198 33.46 15.02 1.35
CA ALA A 198 34.31 14.25 2.23
C ALA A 198 33.51 13.59 3.38
N ASP A 199 33.96 12.42 3.88
CA ASP A 199 33.27 11.70 4.96
C ASP A 199 33.03 12.56 6.20
N LYS A 200 33.97 13.47 6.56
CA LYS A 200 33.82 14.40 7.68
C LYS A 200 32.65 15.39 7.53
N ASP A 201 32.16 15.57 6.33
CA ASP A 201 31.07 16.49 5.99
C ASP A 201 29.73 15.75 5.80
N ILE A 202 29.67 14.45 6.18
CA ILE A 202 28.47 13.64 6.17
C ILE A 202 28.30 13.00 7.54
N ASP A 203 27.28 13.43 8.27
CA ASP A 203 26.88 12.87 9.57
C ASP A 203 25.59 12.04 9.41
N GLU A 204 25.52 10.89 10.07
CA GLU A 204 24.34 10.03 10.04
C GLU A 204 23.79 9.84 11.46
N LYS A 205 22.49 10.04 11.60
CA LYS A 205 21.78 9.88 12.86
C LYS A 205 20.53 9.04 12.69
N TYR A 206 20.25 8.20 13.68
CA TYR A 206 19.08 7.32 13.67
C TYR A 206 18.36 7.37 15.01
N THR A 207 17.03 7.31 14.96
CA THR A 207 16.16 7.26 16.13
C THR A 207 15.23 6.05 16.06
N PRO A 208 14.84 5.44 17.18
CA PRO A 208 13.85 4.37 17.16
C PRO A 208 12.47 4.88 16.72
N PHE A 209 11.58 3.96 16.34
CA PHE A 209 10.18 4.29 16.13
C PHE A 209 9.56 4.91 17.39
N GLY A 210 8.74 5.93 17.23
CA GLY A 210 8.09 6.63 18.34
C GLY A 210 8.97 7.62 19.11
N HIS A 211 10.23 7.85 18.66
CA HIS A 211 11.12 8.84 19.26
C HIS A 211 10.52 10.25 19.14
N SER A 212 10.53 11.01 20.23
CA SER A 212 9.94 12.36 20.29
C SER A 212 10.89 13.44 20.83
N ASP A 213 12.01 13.07 21.48
CA ASP A 213 12.98 14.04 22.01
C ASP A 213 14.16 14.25 21.07
N TYR A 214 14.14 15.30 20.29
CA TYR A 214 15.16 15.66 19.32
C TYR A 214 16.16 16.72 19.81
N GLN A 215 16.12 17.14 21.07
CA GLN A 215 16.96 18.26 21.58
C GLN A 215 18.46 18.00 21.39
N THR A 216 18.93 16.80 21.75
CA THR A 216 20.32 16.39 21.55
C THR A 216 20.71 16.37 20.07
N ILE A 217 19.86 15.81 19.22
CA ILE A 217 20.12 15.76 17.77
C ILE A 217 20.17 17.17 17.20
N VAL A 218 19.27 18.08 17.59
CA VAL A 218 19.28 19.49 17.17
C VAL A 218 20.57 20.19 17.62
N ALA A 219 21.03 19.95 18.85
CA ALA A 219 22.28 20.52 19.34
C ALA A 219 23.48 20.02 18.53
N ASP A 220 23.53 18.71 18.24
CA ASP A 220 24.59 18.10 17.42
C ASP A 220 24.59 18.66 16.00
N VAL A 221 23.40 18.77 15.35
CA VAL A 221 23.26 19.34 14.01
C VAL A 221 23.76 20.78 13.97
N LYS A 222 23.39 21.61 14.98
CA LYS A 222 23.89 22.99 15.10
C LYS A 222 25.42 23.03 15.24
N LYS A 223 26.01 22.16 16.08
CA LYS A 223 27.47 22.07 16.24
C LYS A 223 28.13 21.63 14.95
N PHE A 224 27.58 20.63 14.28
CA PHE A 224 28.07 20.14 13.00
C PHE A 224 28.01 21.25 11.94
N SER A 225 26.91 21.99 11.81
CA SER A 225 26.72 23.05 10.82
C SER A 225 27.61 24.30 11.10
N ALA A 226 28.06 24.53 12.32
CA ALA A 226 28.95 25.64 12.65
C ALA A 226 30.32 25.57 11.91
N GLY A 227 30.67 24.42 11.34
CA GLY A 227 31.85 24.23 10.49
C GLY A 227 31.76 24.83 9.07
N GLY A 228 30.68 25.52 8.73
CA GLY A 228 30.43 26.16 7.43
C GLY A 228 29.40 25.38 6.58
N LYS A 229 28.93 26.04 5.50
CA LYS A 229 28.00 25.45 4.51
C LYS A 229 28.72 24.54 3.54
#